data_6d39126ba8ac11f896d2d149ae08e48f
#
_entry.id   6d39126ba8ac11f896d2d149ae08e48f
#
_cell.length_a   1.000
_cell.length_b   1.000
_cell.length_c   1.000
_cell.angle_alpha   90.00
_cell.angle_beta   90.00
_cell.angle_gamma   90.00
#
_symmetry.space_group_name_H-M   'P 1'
#
loop_
_entity.id
_entity.type
_entity.pdbx_description
1 polymer ?
#
loop_
_entity_poly.entity_id
_entity_poly.type
_entity_poly.pdbx_seq_one_letter_code
_entity_poly.pdbx_strand_id
1 'polypeptide(L)'
;MVRILGILSLALLAATLLGGCAKAPKMTNTGFLSTYDNLEKVSENRTKYMSGDFVAKYHKVIINRVQVLVHSEKPIMTAQERDDVINYFQAALERVMTNAGFEVVTEPGPDTARLRVAITDIQKSSFWGNLHPGSKLMGAGTGGASMEGEILDSVTGRQLGAVIQAKKGSQFDLEYFDGLDDVKDAINAWAKQASKTFESMRAKPESG
;
A
#
# COMPACT_ATOMS: atom_id res chain seq x y z
N MET A 1 9.08 54.18 55.69
CA MET A 1 8.68 52.76 55.55
C MET A 1 7.91 52.67 54.24
N VAL A 2 8.54 52.25 53.19
CA VAL A 2 7.89 51.99 51.88
C VAL A 2 8.24 50.57 51.47
N ARG A 3 7.23 49.68 51.38
CA ARG A 3 7.35 48.30 50.92
C ARG A 3 7.25 48.31 49.39
N ILE A 4 8.32 47.90 48.75
CA ILE A 4 8.33 47.65 47.30
C ILE A 4 7.91 46.21 47.06
N LEU A 5 6.72 46.00 46.51
CA LEU A 5 6.26 44.70 46.03
C LEU A 5 6.90 44.48 44.64
N GLY A 6 7.78 43.49 44.55
CA GLY A 6 8.29 43.01 43.28
C GLY A 6 7.28 42.13 42.57
N ILE A 7 6.82 42.52 41.39
CA ILE A 7 5.96 41.70 40.51
C ILE A 7 6.88 40.82 39.67
N LEU A 8 6.93 39.54 39.98
CA LEU A 8 7.58 38.53 39.12
C LEU A 8 6.65 38.21 37.95
N SER A 9 6.98 38.78 36.78
CA SER A 9 6.32 38.43 35.50
C SER A 9 6.84 37.06 35.05
N LEU A 10 6.04 36.01 35.23
CA LEU A 10 6.30 34.68 34.70
C LEU A 10 5.92 34.68 33.20
N ALA A 11 6.90 34.91 32.33
CA ALA A 11 6.72 34.75 30.88
C ALA A 11 6.58 33.27 30.55
N LEU A 12 5.32 32.83 30.36
CA LEU A 12 4.99 31.47 29.88
C LEU A 12 5.36 31.39 28.40
N LEU A 13 6.54 30.87 28.10
CA LEU A 13 7.01 30.57 26.74
C LEU A 13 6.21 29.36 26.22
N ALA A 14 5.12 29.63 25.51
CA ALA A 14 4.37 28.62 24.79
C ALA A 14 5.22 28.13 23.59
N ALA A 15 6.04 27.10 23.84
CA ALA A 15 6.70 26.36 22.77
C ALA A 15 5.61 25.63 21.97
N THR A 16 5.17 26.20 20.86
CA THR A 16 4.37 25.51 19.84
C THR A 16 5.23 24.39 19.26
N LEU A 17 5.06 23.18 19.78
CA LEU A 17 5.57 21.96 19.18
C LEU A 17 4.90 21.78 17.82
N LEU A 18 5.51 22.32 16.78
CA LEU A 18 5.23 21.92 15.39
C LEU A 18 5.70 20.48 15.22
N GLY A 19 4.91 19.54 15.73
CA GLY A 19 5.07 18.13 15.46
C GLY A 19 4.92 17.90 13.97
N GLY A 20 6.03 17.79 13.26
CA GLY A 20 6.05 17.31 11.88
C GLY A 20 5.53 15.89 11.85
N CYS A 21 4.21 15.72 11.73
CA CYS A 21 3.62 14.41 11.48
C CYS A 21 4.18 13.90 10.15
N ALA A 22 4.95 12.83 10.19
CA ALA A 22 5.33 12.10 8.98
C ALA A 22 4.04 11.73 8.25
N LYS A 23 3.88 12.31 7.04
CA LYS A 23 2.66 12.14 6.27
C LYS A 23 2.59 10.69 5.79
N ALA A 24 1.50 9.99 6.12
CA ALA A 24 1.28 8.66 5.56
C ALA A 24 1.13 8.73 4.04
N PRO A 25 1.56 7.68 3.30
CA PRO A 25 1.26 7.57 1.87
C PRO A 25 -0.24 7.79 1.65
N LYS A 26 -0.57 8.56 0.60
CA LYS A 26 -1.97 8.91 0.31
C LYS A 26 -2.63 7.82 -0.52
N MET A 27 -3.84 7.43 -0.15
CA MET A 27 -4.74 6.78 -1.08
C MET A 27 -5.34 7.82 -2.01
N THR A 28 -5.16 7.64 -3.31
CA THR A 28 -5.70 8.53 -4.35
C THR A 28 -6.35 7.68 -5.42
N ASN A 29 -7.45 8.16 -5.98
CA ASN A 29 -8.02 7.56 -7.18
C ASN A 29 -7.23 8.12 -8.37
N THR A 30 -6.39 7.28 -8.99
CA THR A 30 -5.50 7.72 -10.07
C THR A 30 -6.12 7.55 -11.46
N GLY A 31 -7.27 6.89 -11.56
CA GLY A 31 -7.88 6.48 -12.83
C GLY A 31 -7.36 5.13 -13.34
N PHE A 32 -6.59 4.39 -12.52
CA PHE A 32 -6.07 3.08 -12.90
C PHE A 32 -7.13 1.99 -12.90
N LEU A 33 -8.04 2.00 -11.91
CA LEU A 33 -9.13 1.04 -11.84
C LEU A 33 -10.17 1.28 -12.93
N SER A 34 -10.80 0.23 -13.41
CA SER A 34 -11.89 0.29 -14.40
C SER A 34 -13.13 1.01 -13.85
N THR A 35 -13.42 0.87 -12.55
CA THR A 35 -14.41 1.63 -11.80
C THR A 35 -14.04 1.71 -10.31
N TYR A 36 -14.52 2.74 -9.63
CA TYR A 36 -14.38 2.98 -8.20
C TYR A 36 -15.69 2.83 -7.44
N ASP A 37 -16.80 2.61 -8.14
CA ASP A 37 -18.16 2.72 -7.61
C ASP A 37 -18.50 1.68 -6.54
N ASN A 38 -17.88 0.50 -6.63
CA ASN A 38 -18.17 -0.62 -5.71
C ASN A 38 -17.25 -0.64 -4.48
N LEU A 39 -16.31 0.30 -4.38
CA LEU A 39 -15.33 0.30 -3.29
C LEU A 39 -15.95 0.69 -1.95
N GLU A 40 -15.78 -0.16 -0.95
CA GLU A 40 -16.20 0.09 0.42
C GLU A 40 -14.99 0.40 1.32
N LYS A 41 -15.13 1.39 2.20
CA LYS A 41 -14.09 1.75 3.17
C LYS A 41 -13.98 0.66 4.24
N VAL A 42 -12.79 0.07 4.36
CA VAL A 42 -12.47 -0.93 5.39
C VAL A 42 -11.72 -0.30 6.56
N SER A 43 -10.86 0.67 6.27
CA SER A 43 -10.09 1.44 7.26
C SER A 43 -9.68 2.79 6.66
N GLU A 44 -9.00 3.63 7.45
CA GLU A 44 -8.48 4.93 6.98
C GLU A 44 -7.50 4.82 5.81
N ASN A 45 -6.84 3.66 5.67
CA ASN A 45 -5.82 3.43 4.66
C ASN A 45 -6.16 2.28 3.70
N ARG A 46 -7.44 1.86 3.65
CA ARG A 46 -7.87 0.77 2.77
C ARG A 46 -9.34 0.88 2.38
N THR A 47 -9.61 0.80 1.07
CA THR A 47 -10.92 0.50 0.50
C THR A 47 -10.82 -0.79 -0.32
N LYS A 48 -11.89 -1.54 -0.42
CA LYS A 48 -11.93 -2.76 -1.23
C LYS A 48 -13.33 -3.08 -1.75
N TYR A 49 -13.36 -3.86 -2.81
CA TYR A 49 -14.51 -4.59 -3.32
C TYR A 49 -14.08 -6.02 -3.66
N MET A 50 -14.97 -7.01 -3.51
CA MET A 50 -14.75 -8.36 -3.99
C MET A 50 -16.09 -9.04 -4.25
N SER A 51 -16.25 -9.56 -5.46
CA SER A 51 -17.40 -10.41 -5.84
C SER A 51 -17.37 -11.72 -5.06
N GLY A 52 -18.52 -12.15 -4.56
CA GLY A 52 -18.65 -13.36 -3.74
C GLY A 52 -18.34 -14.65 -4.49
N ASP A 53 -18.57 -14.68 -5.80
CA ASP A 53 -18.40 -15.84 -6.68
C ASP A 53 -16.99 -15.95 -7.32
N PHE A 54 -16.08 -15.04 -7.00
CA PHE A 54 -14.77 -14.96 -7.67
C PHE A 54 -13.98 -16.29 -7.55
N VAL A 55 -13.75 -16.78 -6.34
CA VAL A 55 -12.91 -17.98 -6.13
C VAL A 55 -13.59 -19.29 -6.52
N ALA A 56 -14.92 -19.30 -6.61
CA ALA A 56 -15.69 -20.46 -7.06
C ALA A 56 -15.66 -20.61 -8.59
N LYS A 57 -15.69 -19.47 -9.29
CA LYS A 57 -15.83 -19.45 -10.76
C LYS A 57 -14.50 -19.41 -11.50
N TYR A 58 -13.49 -18.73 -10.94
CA TYR A 58 -12.21 -18.49 -11.62
C TYR A 58 -11.12 -19.36 -11.01
N HIS A 59 -10.38 -20.07 -11.89
CA HIS A 59 -9.29 -20.99 -11.52
C HIS A 59 -7.96 -20.59 -12.14
N LYS A 60 -8.00 -19.70 -13.14
CA LYS A 60 -6.84 -19.20 -13.87
C LYS A 60 -6.71 -17.69 -13.70
N VAL A 61 -5.48 -17.21 -13.80
CA VAL A 61 -5.21 -15.77 -13.70
C VAL A 61 -4.11 -15.35 -14.68
N ILE A 62 -4.39 -14.25 -15.40
CA ILE A 62 -3.37 -13.48 -16.12
C ILE A 62 -2.90 -12.39 -15.16
N ILE A 63 -1.60 -12.34 -14.88
CA ILE A 63 -1.02 -11.28 -14.07
C ILE A 63 -0.35 -10.27 -15.00
N ASN A 64 -0.96 -9.11 -15.18
CA ASN A 64 -0.36 -8.03 -15.97
C ASN A 64 0.89 -7.51 -15.26
N ARG A 65 1.86 -7.01 -16.05
CA ARG A 65 3.04 -6.37 -15.45
C ARG A 65 2.61 -5.23 -14.53
N VAL A 66 3.15 -5.23 -13.32
CA VAL A 66 2.94 -4.18 -12.32
C VAL A 66 3.36 -2.83 -12.89
N GLN A 67 2.57 -1.79 -12.62
CA GLN A 67 2.85 -0.43 -13.05
C GLN A 67 3.29 0.44 -11.87
N VAL A 68 4.08 1.47 -12.15
CA VAL A 68 4.42 2.53 -11.20
C VAL A 68 3.91 3.84 -11.79
N LEU A 69 2.84 4.38 -11.19
CA LEU A 69 2.12 5.58 -11.64
C LEU A 69 2.35 6.77 -10.71
N VAL A 70 3.53 6.83 -10.11
CA VAL A 70 3.86 7.90 -9.16
C VAL A 70 4.14 9.20 -9.92
N HIS A 71 3.34 10.24 -9.60
CA HIS A 71 3.52 11.57 -10.13
C HIS A 71 4.37 12.40 -9.16
N SER A 72 5.58 12.78 -9.59
CA SER A 72 6.47 13.64 -8.83
C SER A 72 7.21 14.57 -9.78
N GLU A 73 7.38 15.84 -9.36
CA GLU A 73 8.17 16.82 -10.13
C GLU A 73 9.65 16.42 -10.24
N LYS A 74 10.12 15.61 -9.29
CA LYS A 74 11.50 15.08 -9.30
C LYS A 74 11.46 13.57 -9.30
N PRO A 75 12.38 12.90 -10.02
CA PRO A 75 12.48 11.45 -9.94
C PRO A 75 12.71 11.00 -8.50
N ILE A 76 11.80 10.16 -7.98
CA ILE A 76 11.92 9.62 -6.61
C ILE A 76 12.73 8.32 -6.57
N MET A 77 13.01 7.74 -7.73
CA MET A 77 13.80 6.53 -7.90
C MET A 77 14.47 6.52 -9.27
N THR A 78 15.57 5.80 -9.37
CA THR A 78 16.24 5.51 -10.63
C THR A 78 15.43 4.49 -11.46
N ALA A 79 15.77 4.32 -12.73
CA ALA A 79 15.15 3.30 -13.57
C ALA A 79 15.38 1.89 -13.01
N GLN A 80 16.58 1.61 -12.50
CA GLN A 80 16.91 0.33 -11.88
C GLN A 80 16.07 0.06 -10.63
N GLU A 81 16.00 1.01 -9.69
CA GLU A 81 15.16 0.88 -8.49
C GLU A 81 13.69 0.64 -8.83
N ARG A 82 13.21 1.29 -9.90
CA ARG A 82 11.83 1.10 -10.37
C ARG A 82 11.60 -0.32 -10.87
N ASP A 83 12.53 -0.84 -11.68
CA ASP A 83 12.45 -2.20 -12.21
C ASP A 83 12.55 -3.24 -11.09
N ASP A 84 13.40 -3.01 -10.10
CA ASP A 84 13.55 -3.88 -8.93
C ASP A 84 12.24 -3.94 -8.11
N VAL A 85 11.59 -2.82 -7.87
CA VAL A 85 10.28 -2.75 -7.19
C VAL A 85 9.20 -3.48 -8.00
N ILE A 86 9.15 -3.25 -9.32
CA ILE A 86 8.19 -3.92 -10.21
C ILE A 86 8.39 -5.43 -10.17
N ASN A 87 9.62 -5.90 -10.34
CA ASN A 87 9.94 -7.33 -10.35
C ASN A 87 9.67 -7.98 -8.99
N TYR A 88 9.99 -7.30 -7.90
CA TYR A 88 9.70 -7.78 -6.55
C TYR A 88 8.20 -7.96 -6.32
N PHE A 89 7.39 -6.96 -6.71
CA PHE A 89 5.94 -7.03 -6.57
C PHE A 89 5.32 -8.07 -7.49
N GLN A 90 5.81 -8.16 -8.74
CA GLN A 90 5.38 -9.18 -9.70
C GLN A 90 5.54 -10.59 -9.12
N ALA A 91 6.73 -10.91 -8.60
CA ALA A 91 7.00 -12.20 -7.97
C ALA A 91 6.14 -12.45 -6.72
N ALA A 92 5.84 -11.40 -5.94
CA ALA A 92 4.95 -11.53 -4.79
C ALA A 92 3.50 -11.86 -5.23
N LEU A 93 2.99 -11.22 -6.28
CA LEU A 93 1.64 -11.50 -6.83
C LEU A 93 1.54 -12.92 -7.39
N GLU A 94 2.52 -13.36 -8.17
CA GLU A 94 2.58 -14.72 -8.70
C GLU A 94 2.52 -15.77 -7.58
N ARG A 95 3.34 -15.58 -6.54
CA ARG A 95 3.35 -16.45 -5.37
C ARG A 95 2.01 -16.47 -4.64
N VAL A 96 1.38 -15.30 -4.44
CA VAL A 96 0.06 -15.20 -3.79
C VAL A 96 -1.00 -15.94 -4.59
N MET A 97 -1.06 -15.74 -5.91
CA MET A 97 -2.07 -16.35 -6.76
C MET A 97 -1.89 -17.87 -6.87
N THR A 98 -0.64 -18.32 -7.03
CA THR A 98 -0.31 -19.75 -7.06
C THR A 98 -0.65 -20.44 -5.73
N ASN A 99 -0.28 -19.84 -4.60
CA ASN A 99 -0.60 -20.39 -3.27
C ASN A 99 -2.11 -20.38 -3.00
N ALA A 100 -2.84 -19.42 -3.56
CA ALA A 100 -4.30 -19.39 -3.55
C ALA A 100 -4.92 -20.42 -4.52
N GLY A 101 -4.13 -21.23 -5.24
CA GLY A 101 -4.55 -22.32 -6.11
C GLY A 101 -5.03 -21.85 -7.48
N PHE A 102 -4.62 -20.66 -7.94
CA PHE A 102 -4.83 -20.22 -9.31
C PHE A 102 -3.68 -20.69 -10.21
N GLU A 103 -4.01 -21.16 -11.42
CA GLU A 103 -3.05 -21.38 -12.49
C GLU A 103 -2.70 -20.02 -13.15
N VAL A 104 -1.41 -19.67 -13.22
CA VAL A 104 -0.98 -18.45 -13.92
C VAL A 104 -0.86 -18.76 -15.40
N VAL A 105 -1.60 -18.03 -16.23
CA VAL A 105 -1.69 -18.21 -17.69
C VAL A 105 -1.48 -16.90 -18.43
N THR A 106 -1.33 -16.96 -19.76
CA THR A 106 -1.15 -15.78 -20.63
C THR A 106 -2.39 -15.47 -21.47
N GLU A 107 -3.24 -16.47 -21.72
CA GLU A 107 -4.38 -16.34 -22.61
C GLU A 107 -5.69 -16.13 -21.84
N PRO A 108 -6.58 -15.22 -22.32
CA PRO A 108 -7.90 -15.05 -21.74
C PRO A 108 -8.80 -16.28 -21.96
N GLY A 109 -9.73 -16.49 -21.05
CA GLY A 109 -10.68 -17.61 -21.13
C GLY A 109 -11.86 -17.44 -20.17
N PRO A 110 -12.89 -18.31 -20.25
CA PRO A 110 -14.13 -18.16 -19.49
C PRO A 110 -13.97 -18.33 -17.97
N ASP A 111 -12.94 -19.05 -17.51
CA ASP A 111 -12.58 -19.28 -16.12
C ASP A 111 -11.30 -18.52 -15.71
N THR A 112 -10.89 -17.55 -16.53
CA THR A 112 -9.66 -16.82 -16.37
C THR A 112 -9.93 -15.38 -15.90
N ALA A 113 -9.34 -15.00 -14.78
CA ALA A 113 -9.32 -13.63 -14.30
C ALA A 113 -8.07 -12.89 -14.80
N ARG A 114 -8.10 -11.56 -14.78
CA ARG A 114 -6.96 -10.69 -15.09
C ARG A 114 -6.66 -9.80 -13.89
N LEU A 115 -5.48 -9.96 -13.32
CA LEU A 115 -4.99 -9.13 -12.22
C LEU A 115 -4.20 -7.94 -12.78
N ARG A 116 -4.57 -6.74 -12.40
CA ARG A 116 -3.87 -5.48 -12.69
C ARG A 116 -3.52 -4.80 -11.38
N VAL A 117 -2.28 -4.33 -11.25
CA VAL A 117 -1.81 -3.63 -10.04
C VAL A 117 -0.91 -2.46 -10.44
N ALA A 118 -1.08 -1.34 -9.75
CA ALA A 118 -0.22 -0.17 -9.86
C ALA A 118 0.20 0.32 -8.48
N ILE A 119 1.46 0.73 -8.34
CA ILE A 119 1.94 1.54 -7.24
C ILE A 119 1.65 3.00 -7.60
N THR A 120 0.90 3.71 -6.75
CA THR A 120 0.36 5.04 -7.04
C THR A 120 0.98 6.16 -6.21
N ASP A 121 1.62 5.82 -5.12
CA ASP A 121 2.44 6.75 -4.32
C ASP A 121 3.61 5.98 -3.70
N ILE A 122 4.77 6.61 -3.63
CA ILE A 122 5.96 6.08 -2.97
C ILE A 122 6.57 7.20 -2.14
N GLN A 123 6.83 6.89 -0.88
CA GLN A 123 7.56 7.75 0.04
C GLN A 123 8.77 6.99 0.54
N LYS A 124 9.96 7.46 0.15
CA LYS A 124 11.22 6.89 0.66
C LYS A 124 11.42 7.27 2.11
N SER A 125 12.00 6.37 2.89
CA SER A 125 12.45 6.67 4.24
C SER A 125 13.53 7.77 4.22
N SER A 126 13.55 8.59 5.27
CA SER A 126 14.54 9.67 5.43
C SER A 126 15.55 9.26 6.50
N PHE A 127 16.81 9.12 6.11
CA PHE A 127 17.91 8.87 7.05
C PHE A 127 17.95 9.90 8.20
N TRP A 128 17.79 11.19 7.89
CA TRP A 128 17.80 12.26 8.90
C TRP A 128 16.61 12.20 9.86
N GLY A 129 15.45 11.77 9.40
CA GLY A 129 14.29 11.52 10.26
C GLY A 129 14.50 10.37 11.26
N ASN A 130 15.37 9.42 10.93
CA ASN A 130 15.66 8.26 11.78
C ASN A 130 16.77 8.50 12.82
N LEU A 131 17.57 9.56 12.67
CA LEU A 131 18.69 9.88 13.58
C LEU A 131 18.26 10.46 14.93
N HIS A 132 17.08 11.07 15.03
CA HIS A 132 16.60 11.64 16.29
C HIS A 132 15.77 10.63 17.09
N PRO A 133 16.16 10.29 18.33
CA PRO A 133 15.43 9.31 19.15
C PRO A 133 13.94 9.62 19.35
N GLY A 134 13.58 10.91 19.41
CA GLY A 134 12.18 11.35 19.54
C GLY A 134 11.36 11.22 18.26
N SER A 135 11.99 11.26 17.08
CA SER A 135 11.28 11.15 15.80
C SER A 135 10.82 9.72 15.49
N LYS A 136 11.56 8.72 15.99
CA LYS A 136 11.20 7.29 15.86
C LYS A 136 9.89 6.96 16.59
N LEU A 137 9.69 7.52 17.79
CA LEU A 137 8.45 7.35 18.57
C LEU A 137 7.22 7.92 17.85
N MET A 138 7.41 8.92 16.98
CA MET A 138 6.33 9.60 16.26
C MET A 138 6.16 9.11 14.80
N GLY A 139 6.92 8.10 14.37
CA GLY A 139 6.88 7.59 12.99
C GLY A 139 7.43 8.56 11.94
N ALA A 140 8.20 9.57 12.37
CA ALA A 140 8.86 10.48 11.46
C ALA A 140 10.01 9.77 10.73
N GLY A 141 10.08 9.95 9.41
CA GLY A 141 11.14 9.37 8.58
C GLY A 141 10.86 7.96 8.05
N THR A 142 9.75 7.31 8.40
CA THR A 142 9.33 6.07 7.75
C THR A 142 8.75 6.37 6.36
N GLY A 143 9.19 5.60 5.38
CA GLY A 143 8.64 5.63 4.03
C GLY A 143 7.30 4.87 3.93
N GLY A 144 7.04 4.32 2.77
CA GLY A 144 5.86 3.52 2.50
C GLY A 144 5.39 3.66 1.06
N ALA A 145 4.26 3.04 0.76
CA ALA A 145 3.68 3.10 -0.57
C ALA A 145 2.15 3.03 -0.55
N SER A 146 1.54 3.48 -1.64
CA SER A 146 0.13 3.25 -1.95
C SER A 146 -0.02 2.45 -3.23
N MET A 147 -1.08 1.68 -3.34
CA MET A 147 -1.39 0.88 -4.51
C MET A 147 -2.86 0.94 -4.87
N GLU A 148 -3.14 0.76 -6.14
CA GLU A 148 -4.42 0.36 -6.70
C GLU A 148 -4.28 -1.01 -7.36
N GLY A 149 -5.23 -1.89 -7.12
CA GLY A 149 -5.29 -3.21 -7.74
C GLY A 149 -6.70 -3.61 -8.07
N GLU A 150 -6.88 -4.33 -9.18
CA GLU A 150 -8.18 -4.89 -9.56
C GLU A 150 -8.04 -6.26 -10.20
N ILE A 151 -9.10 -7.02 -10.07
CA ILE A 151 -9.29 -8.30 -10.73
C ILE A 151 -10.47 -8.14 -11.69
N LEU A 152 -10.26 -8.46 -12.94
CA LEU A 152 -11.25 -8.39 -14.02
C LEU A 152 -11.55 -9.79 -14.54
N ASP A 153 -12.76 -10.01 -15.05
CA ASP A 153 -13.01 -11.10 -15.98
C ASP A 153 -12.17 -10.87 -17.25
N SER A 154 -11.38 -11.87 -17.65
CA SER A 154 -10.41 -11.68 -18.73
C SER A 154 -11.03 -11.48 -20.13
N VAL A 155 -12.28 -11.90 -20.31
CA VAL A 155 -13.03 -11.83 -21.57
C VAL A 155 -13.90 -10.58 -21.64
N THR A 156 -14.68 -10.32 -20.58
CA THR A 156 -15.68 -9.24 -20.57
C THR A 156 -15.16 -7.94 -20.01
N GLY A 157 -14.06 -7.97 -19.26
CA GLY A 157 -13.53 -6.80 -18.52
C GLY A 157 -14.34 -6.42 -17.28
N ARG A 158 -15.35 -7.21 -16.89
CA ARG A 158 -16.15 -6.94 -15.67
C ARG A 158 -15.25 -6.99 -14.45
N GLN A 159 -15.34 -5.98 -13.58
CA GLN A 159 -14.60 -5.95 -12.33
C GLN A 159 -15.14 -7.01 -11.35
N LEU A 160 -14.27 -7.89 -10.88
CA LEU A 160 -14.53 -8.96 -9.93
C LEU A 160 -14.04 -8.60 -8.53
N GLY A 161 -13.06 -7.72 -8.45
CA GLY A 161 -12.52 -7.22 -7.20
C GLY A 161 -11.67 -5.99 -7.43
N ALA A 162 -11.55 -5.15 -6.40
CA ALA A 162 -10.68 -3.99 -6.42
C ALA A 162 -10.20 -3.64 -5.01
N VAL A 163 -9.05 -3.00 -4.91
CA VAL A 163 -8.48 -2.51 -3.66
C VAL A 163 -7.68 -1.23 -3.92
N ILE A 164 -7.82 -0.26 -3.02
CA ILE A 164 -6.88 0.85 -2.86
C ILE A 164 -6.34 0.75 -1.45
N GLN A 165 -5.04 0.75 -1.31
CA GLN A 165 -4.43 0.62 0.00
C GLN A 165 -3.14 1.43 0.10
N ALA A 166 -2.99 2.17 1.22
CA ALA A 166 -1.75 2.79 1.64
C ALA A 166 -1.12 2.02 2.80
N LYS A 167 0.19 1.88 2.82
CA LYS A 167 0.94 1.24 3.90
C LYS A 167 2.21 2.02 4.20
N LYS A 168 2.42 2.33 5.47
CA LYS A 168 3.72 2.81 5.96
C LYS A 168 4.69 1.63 6.08
N GLY A 169 5.96 1.88 5.84
CA GLY A 169 7.04 0.94 6.09
C GLY A 169 7.25 0.66 7.58
N SER A 170 8.09 -0.32 7.89
CA SER A 170 8.45 -0.71 9.25
C SER A 170 9.53 0.21 9.83
N GLN A 171 9.48 0.50 11.13
CA GLN A 171 10.48 1.32 11.82
C GLN A 171 11.72 0.53 12.27
N PHE A 172 11.75 -0.78 12.06
CA PHE A 172 12.67 -1.67 12.77
C PHE A 172 13.87 -2.19 11.96
N ASP A 173 13.89 -2.04 10.64
CA ASP A 173 15.01 -2.48 9.82
C ASP A 173 16.05 -1.37 9.68
N LEU A 174 17.07 -1.40 10.54
CA LEU A 174 18.19 -0.46 10.57
C LEU A 174 19.41 -0.95 9.78
N GLU A 175 19.40 -2.15 9.23
CA GLU A 175 20.62 -2.78 8.71
C GLU A 175 20.89 -2.54 7.22
N TYR A 176 19.91 -2.12 6.42
CA TYR A 176 20.13 -1.88 4.99
C TYR A 176 19.28 -0.73 4.45
N PHE A 177 19.87 0.44 4.31
CA PHE A 177 19.20 1.63 3.78
C PHE A 177 19.35 1.71 2.25
N ASP A 178 18.61 0.92 1.49
CA ASP A 178 18.48 1.17 0.05
C ASP A 178 17.39 2.20 -0.31
N GLY A 179 16.67 2.69 0.71
CA GLY A 179 15.59 3.66 0.56
C GLY A 179 14.28 3.09 0.02
N LEU A 180 14.25 1.81 -0.36
CA LEU A 180 13.08 1.10 -0.90
C LEU A 180 12.58 -0.03 0.01
N ASP A 181 13.23 -0.29 1.13
CA ASP A 181 12.84 -1.37 2.05
C ASP A 181 11.42 -1.16 2.58
N ASP A 182 11.05 0.09 2.90
CA ASP A 182 9.68 0.43 3.30
C ASP A 182 8.64 0.13 2.19
N VAL A 183 9.05 0.23 0.92
CA VAL A 183 8.19 -0.12 -0.22
C VAL A 183 8.04 -1.63 -0.32
N LYS A 184 9.13 -2.39 -0.14
CA LYS A 184 9.11 -3.87 -0.11
C LYS A 184 8.28 -4.39 1.07
N ASP A 185 8.39 -3.75 2.24
CA ASP A 185 7.57 -4.05 3.41
C ASP A 185 6.07 -3.81 3.15
N ALA A 186 5.73 -2.73 2.46
CA ALA A 186 4.36 -2.47 2.04
C ALA A 186 3.87 -3.58 1.08
N ILE A 187 4.67 -3.96 0.10
CA ILE A 187 4.37 -5.05 -0.85
C ILE A 187 4.14 -6.38 -0.10
N ASN A 188 5.01 -6.73 0.84
CA ASN A 188 4.88 -7.95 1.65
C ASN A 188 3.60 -7.93 2.50
N ALA A 189 3.26 -6.78 3.09
CA ALA A 189 2.03 -6.63 3.86
C ALA A 189 0.78 -6.80 2.96
N TRP A 190 0.80 -6.25 1.75
CA TRP A 190 -0.28 -6.42 0.77
C TRP A 190 -0.41 -7.87 0.31
N ALA A 191 0.70 -8.54 0.00
CA ALA A 191 0.74 -9.95 -0.37
C ALA A 191 0.14 -10.84 0.74
N LYS A 192 0.56 -10.63 1.99
CA LYS A 192 0.02 -11.33 3.16
C LYS A 192 -1.49 -11.10 3.35
N GLN A 193 -1.94 -9.86 3.10
CA GLN A 193 -3.37 -9.51 3.22
C GLN A 193 -4.19 -10.17 2.09
N ALA A 194 -3.67 -10.22 0.86
CA ALA A 194 -4.30 -10.89 -0.26
C ALA A 194 -4.42 -12.40 -0.01
N SER A 195 -3.36 -13.07 0.44
CA SER A 195 -3.40 -14.50 0.82
C SER A 195 -4.51 -14.77 1.82
N LYS A 196 -4.57 -14.02 2.93
CA LYS A 196 -5.64 -14.19 3.93
C LYS A 196 -7.05 -13.97 3.35
N THR A 197 -7.19 -13.05 2.40
CA THR A 197 -8.48 -12.80 1.74
C THR A 197 -8.90 -14.02 0.92
N PHE A 198 -8.02 -14.57 0.08
CA PHE A 198 -8.32 -15.74 -0.72
C PHE A 198 -8.55 -17.01 0.13
N GLU A 199 -7.76 -17.23 1.17
CA GLU A 199 -7.97 -18.31 2.13
C GLU A 199 -9.37 -18.22 2.77
N SER A 200 -9.77 -17.03 3.22
CA SER A 200 -11.09 -16.82 3.84
C SER A 200 -12.25 -17.01 2.88
N MET A 201 -12.06 -16.69 1.59
CA MET A 201 -13.10 -16.90 0.56
C MET A 201 -13.27 -18.39 0.24
N ARG A 202 -12.17 -19.16 0.18
CA ARG A 202 -12.20 -20.61 -0.05
C ARG A 202 -12.75 -21.41 1.12
N ALA A 203 -12.55 -20.89 2.36
CA ALA A 203 -13.05 -21.55 3.56
C ALA A 203 -14.55 -21.35 3.80
N LYS A 204 -15.21 -20.43 3.07
CA LYS A 204 -16.67 -20.26 3.14
C LYS A 204 -17.33 -21.37 2.31
N PRO A 205 -18.17 -22.23 2.92
CA PRO A 205 -18.97 -23.17 2.14
C PRO A 205 -19.87 -22.36 1.19
N GLU A 206 -20.06 -22.87 -0.02
CA GLU A 206 -21.04 -22.33 -0.95
C GLU A 206 -22.39 -22.30 -0.22
N SER A 207 -22.93 -21.11 0.00
CA SER A 207 -24.31 -20.96 0.45
C SER A 207 -25.18 -21.32 -0.74
N GLY A 208 -25.67 -22.59 -0.72
CA GLY A 208 -26.61 -23.13 -1.67
C GLY A 208 -27.93 -22.32 -1.71
#